data_2b57bad0dde8d2db9c84f37999f6fc93
#
_entry.id   2b57bad0dde8d2db9c84f37999f6fc93
#
_cell.length_a   1.000
_cell.length_b   1.000
_cell.length_c   1.000
_cell.angle_alpha   90.00
_cell.angle_beta   90.00
_cell.angle_gamma   90.00
#
_symmetry.space_group_name_H-M   'P 1'
#
loop_
_entity.id
_entity.type
_entity.pdbx_description
1 polymer ?
#
loop_
_entity_poly.entity_id
_entity_poly.type
_entity_poly.pdbx_seq_one_letter_code
_entity_poly.pdbx_strand_id
1 'polypeptide(L)' 'MKIIMNTSLQSWSLPFRTEHGVKTHYLQPNESIQVPASFITDVVIRYQKRQLISIKNA' A
#
# COMPACT_ATOMS: atom_id res chain seq x y z
N MET A 1 -0.34 -12.81 3.25
CA MET A 1 -0.43 -11.75 2.24
C MET A 1 -1.43 -10.69 2.67
N LYS A 2 -1.19 -9.47 2.27
CA LYS A 2 -2.11 -8.36 2.53
C LYS A 2 -2.58 -7.77 1.21
N ILE A 3 -3.84 -7.33 1.17
CA ILE A 3 -4.39 -6.63 0.02
C ILE A 3 -4.45 -5.15 0.37
N ILE A 4 -3.81 -4.33 -0.45
CA ILE A 4 -3.78 -2.88 -0.28
C ILE A 4 -4.56 -2.26 -1.41
N MET A 5 -5.58 -1.48 -1.07
CA MET A 5 -6.46 -0.85 -2.04
C MET A 5 -6.48 0.65 -1.83
N ASN A 6 -6.38 1.40 -2.90
CA ASN A 6 -6.52 2.86 -2.85
C ASN A 6 -8.00 3.21 -2.82
N THR A 7 -8.47 3.68 -1.66
CA THR A 7 -9.87 4.05 -1.46
C THR A 7 -10.11 5.55 -1.63
N SER A 8 -9.08 6.30 -2.01
CA SER A 8 -9.19 7.73 -2.25
C SER A 8 -9.50 8.02 -3.73
N LEU A 9 -9.67 9.29 -4.04
CA LEU A 9 -9.87 9.75 -5.41
C LEU A 9 -8.57 10.17 -6.10
N GLN A 10 -7.44 10.04 -5.41
CA GLN A 10 -6.12 10.42 -5.91
C GLN A 10 -5.22 9.20 -5.99
N SER A 11 -4.23 9.28 -6.88
CA SER A 11 -3.20 8.25 -6.99
C SER A 11 -2.10 8.49 -5.96
N TRP A 12 -1.51 7.41 -5.46
CA TRP A 12 -0.47 7.47 -4.44
C TRP A 12 0.73 6.64 -4.86
N SER A 13 1.92 7.13 -4.52
CA SER A 13 3.16 6.35 -4.63
C SER A 13 3.48 5.82 -3.24
N LEU A 14 3.40 4.50 -3.07
CA LEU A 14 3.61 3.86 -1.78
C LEU A 14 4.93 3.12 -1.76
N PRO A 15 5.76 3.36 -0.74
CA PRO A 15 7.02 2.62 -0.60
C PRO A 15 6.77 1.27 0.05
N PHE A 16 7.30 0.21 -0.54
CA PHE A 16 7.27 -1.13 0.02
C PHE A 16 8.67 -1.65 0.21
N ARG A 17 8.90 -2.33 1.34
CA ARG A 17 10.19 -2.96 1.62
C ARG A 17 10.22 -4.33 0.97
N THR A 18 11.14 -4.52 0.02
CA THR A 18 11.31 -5.79 -0.68
C THR A 18 12.66 -6.39 -0.35
N GLU A 19 12.93 -7.60 -0.85
CA GLU A 19 14.23 -8.25 -0.70
C GLU A 19 15.36 -7.45 -1.32
N HIS A 20 15.06 -6.62 -2.28
CA HIS A 20 16.03 -5.79 -3.01
C HIS A 20 16.02 -4.33 -2.55
N GLY A 21 15.49 -4.06 -1.37
CA GLY A 21 15.40 -2.72 -0.82
C GLY A 21 13.99 -2.15 -0.94
N VAL A 22 13.88 -0.84 -0.79
CA VAL A 22 12.58 -0.17 -0.86
C VAL A 22 12.24 0.12 -2.32
N LYS A 23 11.04 -0.28 -2.73
CA LYS A 23 10.52 0.01 -4.07
C LYS A 23 9.19 0.74 -3.94
N THR A 24 8.97 1.68 -4.85
CA THR A 24 7.75 2.48 -4.88
C THR A 24 6.77 1.88 -5.87
N HIS A 25 5.52 1.72 -5.44
CA HIS A 25 4.44 1.27 -6.31
C HIS A 25 3.41 2.38 -6.46
N TYR A 26 3.05 2.69 -7.72
CA TYR A 26 2.05 3.71 -8.03
C TYR A 26 0.68 3.07 -8.01
N LEU A 27 -0.19 3.53 -7.12
CA LEU A 27 -1.51 2.94 -6.91
C LEU A 27 -2.59 3.95 -7.29
N GLN A 28 -3.35 3.63 -8.34
CA GLN A 28 -4.42 4.48 -8.84
C GLN A 28 -5.70 4.30 -8.01
N PRO A 29 -6.67 5.23 -8.09
CA PRO A 29 -7.93 5.08 -7.37
C PRO A 29 -8.60 3.74 -7.69
N ASN A 30 -9.10 3.07 -6.66
CA ASN A 30 -9.75 1.77 -6.74
C ASN A 30 -8.84 0.62 -7.17
N GLU A 31 -7.57 0.88 -7.41
CA GLU A 31 -6.61 -0.18 -7.70
C GLU A 31 -6.22 -0.89 -6.41
N SER A 32 -6.01 -2.20 -6.50
CA SER A 32 -5.54 -2.98 -5.37
C SER A 32 -4.35 -3.84 -5.79
N ILE A 33 -3.48 -4.11 -4.82
CA ILE A 33 -2.33 -4.98 -5.00
C ILE A 33 -2.25 -5.93 -3.81
N GLN A 34 -1.61 -7.07 -4.03
CA GLN A 34 -1.40 -8.06 -2.99
C GLN A 34 0.10 -8.15 -2.70
N VAL A 35 0.48 -7.97 -1.43
CA VAL A 35 1.89 -7.97 -1.02
C VAL A 35 2.06 -8.76 0.27
N PRO A 36 3.25 -9.33 0.52
CA PRO A 36 3.55 -9.91 1.82
C PRO A 36 3.46 -8.85 2.93
N ALA A 37 3.04 -9.26 4.12
CA ALA A 37 2.92 -8.33 5.23
C ALA A 37 4.25 -7.64 5.55
N SER A 38 5.38 -8.32 5.33
CA SER A 38 6.70 -7.76 5.57
C SER A 38 7.07 -6.61 4.65
N PHE A 39 6.33 -6.42 3.54
CA PHE A 39 6.60 -5.32 2.61
C PHE A 39 6.03 -3.99 3.11
N ILE A 40 5.10 -4.02 4.08
CA ILE A 40 4.40 -2.82 4.52
C ILE A 40 5.32 -1.96 5.38
N THR A 41 5.47 -0.68 4.99
CA THR A 41 6.30 0.28 5.72
C THR A 41 5.44 1.17 6.60
N ASP A 42 6.08 1.96 7.46
CA ASP A 42 5.38 2.93 8.30
C ASP A 42 4.61 3.97 7.49
N VAL A 43 5.13 4.33 6.32
CA VAL A 43 4.47 5.29 5.43
C VAL A 43 3.14 4.74 4.95
N VAL A 44 3.10 3.45 4.58
CA VAL A 44 1.87 2.79 4.15
C VAL A 44 0.85 2.79 5.29
N ILE A 45 1.29 2.52 6.50
CA ILE A 45 0.41 2.52 7.68
C ILE A 45 -0.14 3.92 7.95
N ARG A 46 0.66 4.97 7.76
CA ARG A 46 0.18 6.34 7.89
C ARG A 46 -0.93 6.66 6.91
N TYR A 47 -0.79 6.19 5.67
CA TYR A 47 -1.84 6.36 4.66
C TYR A 47 -3.12 5.64 5.08
N GLN A 48 -3.00 4.44 5.65
CA GLN A 48 -4.14 3.71 6.16
C GLN A 48 -4.85 4.47 7.29
N LYS A 49 -4.08 5.04 8.21
CA LYS A 49 -4.64 5.79 9.34
C LYS A 49 -5.41 7.03 8.88
N ARG A 50 -5.01 7.61 7.74
CA ARG A 50 -5.71 8.74 7.15
C ARG A 50 -6.88 8.31 6.28
N GLN A 51 -7.15 7.00 6.20
CA GLN A 51 -8.24 6.43 5.40
C GLN A 51 -8.07 6.68 3.90
N LEU A 52 -6.84 6.85 3.44
CA LEU A 52 -6.53 7.02 2.03
C LEU A 52 -6.39 5.68 1.31
N ILE A 53 -6.06 4.64 2.06
CA ILE A 53 -5.95 3.27 1.57
C ILE A 53 -6.55 2.33 2.60
N SER A 54 -6.90 1.12 2.17
CA SER A 54 -7.30 0.05 3.07
C SER A 54 -6.31 -1.09 3.00
N ILE A 55 -6.08 -1.76 4.13
CA ILE A 55 -5.22 -2.92 4.22
C ILE A 55 -6.05 -4.05 4.80
N LYS A 56 -6.16 -5.14 4.05
CA LYS A 56 -6.95 -6.31 4.45
C LYS A 56 -6.11 -7.57 4.34
N ASN A 57 -6.50 -8.59 5.07
CA ASN A 57 -5.91 -9.92 4.89
C ASN A 57 -6.41 -10.52 3.58
N ALA A 58 -5.50 -11.14 2.88
CA ALA A 58 -5.85 -11.85 1.65
C ALA A 58 -6.49 -13.20 1.97
#